data_d8c13599d5a97815accf9d9a2bd4d05e
#
_entry.id   d8c13599d5a97815accf9d9a2bd4d05e
#
_cell.length_a   1.000
_cell.length_b   1.000
_cell.length_c   1.000
_cell.angle_alpha   90.00
_cell.angle_beta   90.00
_cell.angle_gamma   90.00
#
_symmetry.space_group_name_H-M   'P 1'
#
loop_
_entity.id
_entity.type
_entity.pdbx_description
1 polymer ?
#
loop_
_entity_poly.entity_id
_entity_poly.type
_entity_poly.pdbx_seq_one_letter_code
_entity_poly.pdbx_strand_id
1 'polypeptide(L)'
;MYFKDGFRDEVAIIGMGCSKFGERWDTGLEDLIIEAAFEAFADAGIGPKDVQVAYFANTAAPNNCSGTPVADALKMHGIPITRNENWCTAGHIALINAVLAVKSGMCIPAMAI
;
A
#
# COMPACT_ATOMS: atom_id res chain seq x y z
N MET A 1 -14.43 -8.53 19.24
CA MET A 1 -13.38 -7.72 19.92
C MET A 1 -13.70 -6.26 19.67
N TYR A 2 -13.81 -5.50 20.71
CA TYR A 2 -14.06 -4.07 20.59
C TYR A 2 -12.81 -3.31 21.03
N PHE A 3 -12.27 -2.49 20.14
CA PHE A 3 -11.23 -1.54 20.52
C PHE A 3 -11.92 -0.36 21.17
N LYS A 4 -11.80 -0.28 22.50
CA LYS A 4 -12.56 0.69 23.31
C LYS A 4 -12.30 2.14 22.89
N ASP A 5 -11.09 2.43 22.47
CA ASP A 5 -10.67 3.78 22.10
C ASP A 5 -10.28 3.89 20.60
N GLY A 6 -10.19 2.78 19.88
CA GLY A 6 -9.97 2.73 18.43
C GLY A 6 -8.80 3.57 17.93
N PHE A 7 -8.86 3.95 16.65
CA PHE A 7 -7.92 4.86 15.97
C PHE A 7 -8.61 6.14 15.49
N ARG A 8 -9.79 6.40 16.03
CA ARG A 8 -10.62 7.52 15.59
C ARG A 8 -9.86 8.82 15.75
N ASP A 9 -9.82 9.59 14.65
CA ASP A 9 -9.20 10.92 14.57
C ASP A 9 -7.68 10.95 14.86
N GLU A 10 -6.98 9.80 14.80
CA GLU A 10 -5.55 9.71 15.09
C GLU A 10 -4.67 9.48 13.84
N VAL A 11 -5.25 8.95 12.76
CA VAL A 11 -4.56 8.71 11.49
C VAL A 11 -5.43 9.21 10.35
N ALA A 12 -4.82 9.92 9.41
CA ALA A 12 -5.50 10.44 8.22
C ALA A 12 -5.03 9.71 6.97
N ILE A 13 -5.94 9.46 6.04
CA ILE A 13 -5.61 9.09 4.66
C ILE A 13 -5.36 10.39 3.90
N ILE A 14 -4.14 10.57 3.41
CA ILE A 14 -3.72 11.81 2.75
C ILE A 14 -3.78 11.74 1.23
N GLY A 15 -3.91 10.57 0.65
CA GLY A 15 -4.04 10.38 -0.77
C GLY A 15 -4.56 9.01 -1.13
N MET A 16 -5.31 8.94 -2.21
CA MET A 16 -5.91 7.72 -2.74
C MET A 16 -5.68 7.61 -4.24
N GLY A 17 -5.54 6.38 -4.73
CA GLY A 17 -5.42 6.08 -6.14
C GLY A 17 -5.99 4.71 -6.46
N CYS A 18 -6.47 4.55 -7.68
CA CYS A 18 -7.09 3.32 -8.13
C CYS A 18 -6.81 3.09 -9.62
N SER A 19 -6.30 1.93 -9.97
CA SER A 19 -6.19 1.54 -11.36
C SER A 19 -7.59 1.33 -11.97
N LYS A 20 -7.71 1.53 -13.29
CA LYS A 20 -8.95 1.30 -14.01
C LYS A 20 -9.40 -0.17 -13.89
N PHE A 21 -10.63 -0.39 -13.47
CA PHE A 21 -11.24 -1.71 -13.40
C PHE A 21 -11.56 -2.26 -14.80
N GLY A 22 -11.39 -3.54 -14.95
CA GLY A 22 -11.71 -4.26 -16.19
C GLY A 22 -10.70 -5.36 -16.49
N GLU A 23 -10.97 -6.09 -17.56
CA GLU A 23 -10.02 -7.05 -18.13
C GLU A 23 -8.96 -6.30 -18.94
N ARG A 24 -7.76 -6.25 -18.41
CA ARG A 24 -6.64 -5.49 -18.99
C ARG A 24 -5.50 -6.45 -19.34
N TRP A 25 -5.63 -7.09 -20.45
CA TRP A 25 -4.69 -8.13 -20.93
C TRP A 25 -3.32 -7.59 -21.36
N ASP A 26 -3.23 -6.30 -21.59
CA ASP A 26 -2.02 -5.56 -21.96
C ASP A 26 -1.27 -4.95 -20.78
N THR A 27 -1.75 -5.18 -19.56
CA THR A 27 -1.27 -4.53 -18.34
C THR A 27 -0.76 -5.56 -17.34
N GLY A 28 0.48 -5.42 -16.93
CA GLY A 28 1.09 -6.27 -15.90
C GLY A 28 0.83 -5.79 -14.49
N LEU A 29 1.28 -6.58 -13.51
CA LEU A 29 1.17 -6.23 -12.09
C LEU A 29 1.88 -4.91 -11.77
N GLU A 30 3.08 -4.72 -12.31
CA GLU A 30 3.86 -3.50 -12.06
C GLU A 30 3.18 -2.26 -12.63
N ASP A 31 2.55 -2.37 -13.80
CA ASP A 31 1.80 -1.27 -14.41
C ASP A 31 0.60 -0.86 -13.55
N LEU A 32 -0.11 -1.85 -12.96
CA LEU A 32 -1.23 -1.59 -12.04
C LEU A 32 -0.75 -0.91 -10.76
N ILE A 33 0.39 -1.34 -10.22
CA ILE A 33 1.02 -0.72 -9.05
C ILE A 33 1.36 0.75 -9.37
N ILE A 34 2.01 0.99 -10.49
CA ILE A 34 2.42 2.34 -10.92
C ILE A 34 1.18 3.24 -11.08
N GLU A 35 0.17 2.78 -11.80
CA GLU A 35 -1.05 3.56 -12.06
C GLU A 35 -1.73 4.00 -10.75
N ALA A 36 -2.00 3.07 -9.86
CA ALA A 36 -2.66 3.36 -8.58
C ALA A 36 -1.79 4.21 -7.65
N ALA A 37 -0.50 3.88 -7.55
CA ALA A 37 0.40 4.57 -6.64
C ALA A 37 0.66 6.03 -7.06
N PHE A 38 0.90 6.29 -8.33
CA PHE A 38 1.15 7.67 -8.78
C PHE A 38 -0.09 8.55 -8.70
N GLU A 39 -1.29 8.00 -8.87
CA GLU A 39 -2.52 8.74 -8.58
C GLU A 39 -2.60 9.12 -7.09
N ALA A 40 -2.32 8.17 -6.19
CA ALA A 40 -2.30 8.43 -4.75
C ALA A 40 -1.22 9.45 -4.35
N PHE A 41 -0.04 9.39 -4.96
CA PHE A 41 1.03 10.36 -4.71
C PHE A 41 0.65 11.76 -5.19
N ALA A 42 0.01 11.86 -6.34
CA ALA A 42 -0.45 13.14 -6.87
C ALA A 42 -1.54 13.75 -5.97
N ASP A 43 -2.47 12.93 -5.49
CA ASP A 43 -3.52 13.35 -4.56
C ASP A 43 -2.94 13.81 -3.21
N ALA A 44 -1.95 13.07 -2.69
CA ALA A 44 -1.28 13.40 -1.43
C ALA A 44 -0.28 14.57 -1.53
N GLY A 45 0.18 14.93 -2.72
CA GLY A 45 1.23 15.93 -2.93
C GLY A 45 2.61 15.47 -2.48
N ILE A 46 2.88 14.15 -2.49
CA ILE A 46 4.17 13.54 -2.13
C ILE A 46 4.69 12.64 -3.24
N GLY A 47 5.87 12.08 -3.07
CA GLY A 47 6.46 11.12 -4.00
C GLY A 47 6.89 9.81 -3.34
N PRO A 48 7.32 8.81 -4.14
CA PRO A 48 7.77 7.53 -3.61
C PRO A 48 8.88 7.64 -2.56
N LYS A 49 9.73 8.66 -2.66
CA LYS A 49 10.85 8.89 -1.74
C LYS A 49 10.43 9.34 -0.33
N ASP A 50 9.20 9.83 -0.20
CA ASP A 50 8.69 10.31 1.07
C ASP A 50 8.11 9.17 1.91
N VAL A 51 7.75 8.04 1.27
CA VAL A 51 7.20 6.87 1.95
C VAL A 51 8.26 6.15 2.77
N GLN A 52 7.95 5.84 4.01
CA GLN A 52 8.88 5.21 4.95
C GLN A 52 8.63 3.72 5.17
N VAL A 53 7.43 3.24 4.89
CA VAL A 53 7.07 1.83 4.91
C VAL A 53 5.92 1.57 3.94
N ALA A 54 5.90 0.41 3.31
CA ALA A 54 4.79 0.00 2.46
C ALA A 54 4.27 -1.39 2.83
N TYR A 55 2.97 -1.56 2.73
CA TYR A 55 2.25 -2.82 2.91
C TYR A 55 1.55 -3.17 1.60
N PHE A 56 1.98 -4.27 1.01
CA PHE A 56 1.50 -4.74 -0.28
C PHE A 56 0.53 -5.90 -0.12
N ALA A 57 -0.67 -5.75 -0.67
CA ALA A 57 -1.70 -6.78 -0.65
C ALA A 57 -1.81 -7.46 -2.01
N ASN A 58 -1.58 -8.75 -2.05
CA ASN A 58 -1.70 -9.52 -3.27
C ASN A 58 -2.06 -10.98 -2.99
N THR A 59 -3.20 -11.41 -3.48
CA THR A 59 -3.68 -12.79 -3.37
C THR A 59 -3.40 -13.65 -4.60
N ALA A 60 -3.30 -13.03 -5.76
CA ALA A 60 -3.34 -13.73 -7.05
C ALA A 60 -2.01 -13.72 -7.80
N ALA A 61 -1.00 -13.00 -7.31
CA ALA A 61 0.30 -13.01 -8.00
C ALA A 61 0.92 -14.41 -7.94
N PRO A 62 1.32 -14.95 -9.08
CA PRO A 62 2.09 -16.17 -9.09
C PRO A 62 3.41 -15.98 -8.34
N ASN A 63 3.91 -17.06 -7.78
CA ASN A 63 5.30 -17.15 -7.31
C ASN A 63 5.66 -16.42 -6.02
N ASN A 64 4.82 -16.49 -4.99
CA ASN A 64 5.23 -16.05 -3.65
C ASN A 64 5.89 -14.65 -3.65
N CYS A 65 5.42 -13.75 -4.49
CA CYS A 65 5.94 -12.40 -4.54
C CYS A 65 5.95 -11.77 -3.15
N SER A 66 7.12 -11.34 -2.72
CA SER A 66 7.30 -10.51 -1.53
C SER A 66 6.86 -9.06 -1.84
N GLY A 67 7.38 -8.09 -1.14
CA GLY A 67 7.23 -6.68 -1.50
C GLY A 67 8.02 -6.21 -2.74
N THR A 68 8.80 -7.11 -3.36
CA THR A 68 9.69 -6.77 -4.47
C THR A 68 9.01 -6.09 -5.65
N PRO A 69 7.83 -6.51 -6.12
CA PRO A 69 7.15 -5.83 -7.23
C PRO A 69 6.88 -4.35 -6.94
N VAL A 70 6.55 -4.01 -5.71
CA VAL A 70 6.34 -2.61 -5.30
C VAL A 70 7.66 -1.86 -5.28
N ALA A 71 8.72 -2.46 -4.71
CA ALA A 71 10.05 -1.87 -4.68
C ALA A 71 10.56 -1.56 -6.09
N ASP A 72 10.40 -2.50 -7.00
CA ASP A 72 10.88 -2.36 -8.38
C ASP A 72 10.04 -1.37 -9.19
N ALA A 73 8.72 -1.47 -9.11
CA ALA A 73 7.81 -0.60 -9.85
C ALA A 73 7.95 0.87 -9.42
N LEU A 74 8.01 1.12 -8.12
CA LEU A 74 8.02 2.48 -7.56
C LEU A 74 9.44 2.99 -7.23
N LYS A 75 10.48 2.18 -7.48
CA LYS A 75 11.89 2.50 -7.14
C LYS A 75 12.07 2.85 -5.66
N MET A 76 11.34 2.16 -4.80
CA MET A 76 11.37 2.34 -3.36
C MET A 76 12.42 1.42 -2.73
N HIS A 77 13.63 1.91 -2.61
CA HIS A 77 14.75 1.16 -2.04
C HIS A 77 15.08 1.64 -0.63
N GLY A 78 15.46 0.70 0.24
CA GLY A 78 15.92 1.01 1.59
C GLY A 78 14.81 1.24 2.61
N ILE A 79 13.57 0.91 2.28
CA ILE A 79 12.44 0.91 3.21
C ILE A 79 11.85 -0.49 3.38
N PRO A 80 11.21 -0.79 4.51
CA PRO A 80 10.48 -2.05 4.67
C PRO A 80 9.27 -2.09 3.73
N ILE A 81 9.14 -3.16 2.97
CA ILE A 81 7.95 -3.44 2.16
C ILE A 81 7.48 -4.85 2.49
N THR A 82 6.33 -4.95 3.13
CA THR A 82 5.78 -6.22 3.60
C THR A 82 4.58 -6.63 2.77
N ARG A 83 4.64 -7.86 2.22
CA ARG A 83 3.46 -8.44 1.59
C ARG A 83 2.49 -8.94 2.66
N ASN A 84 1.24 -8.57 2.49
CA ASN A 84 0.12 -9.07 3.28
C ASN A 84 -0.73 -9.99 2.41
N GLU A 85 -1.12 -11.11 2.96
CA GLU A 85 -2.00 -12.05 2.28
C GLU A 85 -3.10 -12.47 3.25
N ASN A 86 -4.34 -12.34 2.82
CA ASN A 86 -5.52 -12.78 3.53
C ASN A 86 -6.71 -12.88 2.57
N TRP A 87 -6.50 -13.54 1.41
CA TRP A 87 -7.50 -13.64 0.35
C TRP A 87 -8.12 -12.29 0.02
N CYS A 88 -9.45 -12.24 -0.10
CA CYS A 88 -10.18 -11.02 -0.49
C CYS A 88 -10.06 -9.87 0.54
N THR A 89 -9.58 -10.13 1.75
CA THR A 89 -9.38 -9.11 2.78
C THR A 89 -7.94 -8.61 2.89
N ALA A 90 -7.05 -9.05 2.01
CA ALA A 90 -5.62 -8.67 2.05
C ALA A 90 -5.42 -7.16 2.02
N GLY A 91 -6.19 -6.43 1.20
CA GLY A 91 -6.13 -4.97 1.12
C GLY A 91 -6.50 -4.29 2.44
N HIS A 92 -7.50 -4.80 3.16
CA HIS A 92 -7.86 -4.30 4.49
C HIS A 92 -6.73 -4.51 5.51
N ILE A 93 -6.06 -5.67 5.44
CA ILE A 93 -4.91 -5.96 6.31
C ILE A 93 -3.74 -5.03 6.01
N ALA A 94 -3.45 -4.76 4.75
CA ALA A 94 -2.43 -3.80 4.36
C ALA A 94 -2.73 -2.40 4.92
N LEU A 95 -3.97 -1.94 4.77
CA LEU A 95 -4.41 -0.65 5.31
C LEU A 95 -4.31 -0.59 6.84
N ILE A 96 -4.78 -1.63 7.55
CA ILE A 96 -4.69 -1.70 9.01
C ILE A 96 -3.22 -1.66 9.45
N ASN A 97 -2.33 -2.38 8.79
CA ASN A 97 -0.91 -2.39 9.11
C ASN A 97 -0.27 -1.01 8.88
N ALA A 98 -0.64 -0.32 7.81
CA ALA A 98 -0.18 1.05 7.58
C ALA A 98 -0.66 2.01 8.68
N VAL A 99 -1.93 1.92 9.07
CA VAL A 99 -2.49 2.69 10.19
C VAL A 99 -1.75 2.41 11.49
N LEU A 100 -1.51 1.14 11.81
CA LEU A 100 -0.77 0.73 13.01
C LEU A 100 0.68 1.23 13.00
N ALA A 101 1.34 1.20 11.85
CA ALA A 101 2.70 1.71 11.71
C ALA A 101 2.78 3.22 12.01
N VAL A 102 1.84 3.99 11.47
CA VAL A 102 1.74 5.44 11.75
C VAL A 102 1.38 5.69 13.22
N LYS A 103 0.35 4.99 13.72
CA LYS A 103 -0.11 5.13 15.11
C LYS A 103 0.98 4.80 16.13
N SER A 104 1.82 3.80 15.84
CA SER A 104 2.93 3.42 16.72
C SER A 104 4.08 4.44 16.75
N GLY A 105 4.07 5.42 15.86
CA GLY A 105 5.18 6.36 15.68
C GLY A 105 6.38 5.78 14.91
N MET A 106 6.23 4.59 14.31
CA MET A 106 7.31 3.95 13.55
C MET A 106 7.66 4.70 12.27
N CYS A 107 6.67 5.29 11.63
CA CYS A 107 6.84 5.98 10.35
C CYS A 107 5.73 6.98 10.05
N ILE A 108 6.03 7.96 9.21
CA ILE A 108 5.07 8.91 8.61
C ILE A 108 5.67 9.40 7.29
N PRO A 109 5.04 9.18 6.12
CA PRO A 109 3.82 8.40 5.89
C PRO A 109 4.08 6.89 5.69
N ALA A 110 3.03 6.10 5.81
CA ALA A 110 2.96 4.71 5.42
C ALA A 110 2.07 4.55 4.17
N MET A 111 2.39 3.56 3.34
CA MET A 111 1.62 3.22 2.14
C MET A 111 0.97 1.85 2.30
N ALA A 112 -0.29 1.73 1.86
CA ALA A 112 -0.97 0.47 1.62
C ALA A 112 -1.35 0.36 0.14
N ILE A 113 -1.03 -0.77 -0.51
CA ILE A 113 -1.27 -0.99 -1.93
C ILE A 113 -1.63 -2.44 -2.22
#